data_ce0dcd04b01a5b3d53c59a91137d1ab5
#
_entry.id   ce0dcd04b01a5b3d53c59a91137d1ab5
#
_cell.length_a   1.000
_cell.length_b   1.000
_cell.length_c   1.000
_cell.angle_alpha   90.00
_cell.angle_beta   90.00
_cell.angle_gamma   90.00
#
_symmetry.space_group_name_H-M   'P 1'
#
loop_
_entity.id
_entity.type
_entity.pdbx_description
1 polymer ?
#
loop_
_entity_poly.entity_id
_entity_poly.type
_entity_poly.pdbx_seq_one_letter_code
_entity_poly.pdbx_strand_id
1 'polypeptide(L)'
;MTATALPPIITDWFQAKGWAPHPHQLDMLARSNDPALLLIAPTGGGKTLAGFLPTLADLATSGHEGLHTLYVSPLKALAADIKRNLQTPVAEMGLPIRIEDRTGDTSAHTKRRQRADPPH
;
A
#
# COMPACT_ATOMS: atom_id res chain seq x y z
N MET A 1 7.02 16.36 1.68
CA MET A 1 6.25 16.87 0.55
C MET A 1 5.34 15.77 0.04
N THR A 2 4.08 16.07 -0.12
CA THR A 2 3.11 15.08 -0.60
C THR A 2 3.10 15.07 -2.12
N ALA A 3 3.13 13.88 -2.70
CA ALA A 3 2.90 13.75 -4.13
C ALA A 3 1.43 14.07 -4.42
N THR A 4 1.17 15.04 -5.28
CA THR A 4 -0.17 15.37 -5.77
C THR A 4 -0.50 14.68 -7.10
N ALA A 5 0.51 14.04 -7.71
CA ALA A 5 0.39 13.28 -8.93
C ALA A 5 1.10 11.94 -8.76
N LEU A 6 0.66 10.94 -9.52
CA LEU A 6 1.30 9.63 -9.48
C LEU A 6 2.72 9.70 -10.02
N PRO A 7 3.70 9.07 -9.34
CA PRO A 7 5.05 8.90 -9.90
C PRO A 7 5.00 8.17 -11.25
N PRO A 8 5.94 8.42 -12.16
CA PRO A 8 5.98 7.76 -13.46
C PRO A 8 5.94 6.23 -13.40
N ILE A 9 6.60 5.63 -12.42
CA ILE A 9 6.62 4.18 -12.26
C ILE A 9 5.21 3.61 -12.00
N ILE A 10 4.37 4.32 -11.26
CA ILE A 10 2.99 3.92 -11.00
C ILE A 10 2.11 4.20 -12.21
N THR A 11 2.28 5.36 -12.86
CA THR A 11 1.55 5.70 -14.09
C THR A 11 1.82 4.66 -15.18
N ASP A 12 3.09 4.29 -15.37
CA ASP A 12 3.49 3.30 -16.35
C ASP A 12 2.88 1.93 -16.05
N TRP A 13 2.80 1.56 -14.78
CA TRP A 13 2.18 0.32 -14.35
C TRP A 13 0.67 0.30 -14.70
N PHE A 14 -0.05 1.39 -14.44
CA PHE A 14 -1.46 1.50 -14.84
C PHE A 14 -1.63 1.36 -16.34
N GLN A 15 -0.78 2.03 -17.11
CA GLN A 15 -0.83 1.97 -18.59
C GLN A 15 -0.55 0.55 -19.10
N ALA A 16 0.43 -0.14 -18.53
CA ALA A 16 0.76 -1.51 -18.89
C ALA A 16 -0.40 -2.48 -18.64
N LYS A 17 -1.21 -2.20 -17.62
CA LYS A 17 -2.42 -2.97 -17.30
C LYS A 17 -3.63 -2.57 -18.17
N GLY A 18 -3.54 -1.50 -18.92
CA GLY A 18 -4.67 -0.93 -19.65
C GLY A 18 -5.69 -0.27 -18.73
N TRP A 19 -5.26 0.18 -17.56
CA TRP A 19 -6.14 0.79 -16.54
C TRP A 19 -5.88 2.29 -16.45
N ALA A 20 -6.91 3.01 -16.02
CA ALA A 20 -6.79 4.40 -15.59
C ALA A 20 -7.12 4.50 -14.11
N PRO A 21 -6.42 5.33 -13.34
CA PRO A 21 -6.76 5.53 -11.93
C PRO A 21 -8.17 6.05 -11.78
N HIS A 22 -8.91 5.51 -10.80
CA HIS A 22 -10.23 6.02 -10.47
C HIS A 22 -10.11 7.39 -9.78
N PRO A 23 -11.14 8.27 -9.92
CA PRO A 23 -11.11 9.58 -9.26
C PRO A 23 -10.86 9.52 -7.75
N HIS A 24 -11.44 8.55 -7.05
CA HIS A 24 -11.22 8.41 -5.60
C HIS A 24 -9.78 7.98 -5.27
N GLN A 25 -9.11 7.26 -6.15
CA GLN A 25 -7.69 6.91 -5.98
C GLN A 25 -6.81 8.16 -6.06
N LEU A 26 -7.08 9.03 -7.02
CA LEU A 26 -6.36 10.29 -7.17
C LEU A 26 -6.68 11.26 -6.03
N ASP A 27 -7.92 11.30 -5.56
CA ASP A 27 -8.31 12.11 -4.41
C ASP A 27 -7.60 11.71 -3.12
N MET A 28 -7.46 10.42 -2.88
CA MET A 28 -6.71 9.91 -1.72
C MET A 28 -5.24 10.37 -1.78
N LEU A 29 -4.64 10.32 -2.95
CA LEU A 29 -3.27 10.80 -3.14
C LEU A 29 -3.15 12.30 -2.91
N ALA A 30 -4.05 13.08 -3.50
CA ALA A 30 -4.04 14.54 -3.37
C ALA A 30 -4.24 15.01 -1.93
N ARG A 31 -4.97 14.23 -1.13
CA ARG A 31 -5.30 14.57 0.26
C ARG A 31 -4.47 13.79 1.27
N SER A 32 -3.38 13.20 0.87
CA SER A 32 -2.57 12.32 1.72
C SER A 32 -1.92 13.02 2.93
N ASN A 33 -1.88 14.36 2.94
CA ASN A 33 -1.42 15.14 4.10
C ASN A 33 -2.53 15.41 5.14
N ASP A 34 -3.78 15.10 4.83
CA ASP A 34 -4.85 15.28 5.80
C ASP A 34 -4.63 14.32 6.97
N PRO A 35 -4.89 14.75 8.22
CA PRO A 35 -4.66 13.92 9.40
C PRO A 35 -5.53 12.67 9.44
N ALA A 36 -6.68 12.69 8.78
CA ALA A 36 -7.58 11.55 8.66
C ALA A 36 -8.39 11.65 7.38
N LEU A 37 -8.59 10.51 6.72
CA LEU A 37 -9.42 10.40 5.53
C LEU A 37 -10.35 9.21 5.67
N LEU A 38 -11.60 9.38 5.24
CA LEU A 38 -12.57 8.29 5.14
C LEU A 38 -12.91 8.06 3.68
N LEU A 39 -12.63 6.86 3.19
CA LEU A 39 -12.96 6.45 1.83
C LEU A 39 -14.17 5.54 1.82
N ILE A 40 -15.22 5.96 1.15
CA ILE A 40 -16.42 5.16 0.92
C ILE A 40 -16.59 5.01 -0.59
N ALA A 41 -16.54 3.77 -1.06
CA ALA A 41 -16.68 3.48 -2.48
C ALA A 41 -17.37 2.11 -2.65
N PRO A 42 -18.01 1.85 -3.81
CA PRO A 42 -18.61 0.55 -4.07
C PRO A 42 -17.59 -0.57 -4.06
N THR A 43 -18.04 -1.79 -3.72
CA THR A 43 -17.21 -2.99 -3.79
C THR A 43 -16.71 -3.17 -5.23
N GLY A 44 -15.41 -3.51 -5.37
CA GLY A 44 -14.78 -3.66 -6.68
C GLY A 44 -14.31 -2.35 -7.31
N GLY A 45 -14.46 -1.21 -6.62
CA GLY A 45 -14.03 0.10 -7.12
C GLY A 45 -12.56 0.43 -6.87
N GLY A 46 -11.74 -0.55 -6.50
CA GLY A 46 -10.31 -0.33 -6.26
C GLY A 46 -9.98 0.38 -4.95
N LYS A 47 -10.80 0.19 -3.91
CA LYS A 47 -10.61 0.84 -2.60
C LYS A 47 -9.29 0.48 -1.94
N THR A 48 -8.89 -0.78 -2.03
CA THR A 48 -7.63 -1.25 -1.45
C THR A 48 -6.45 -0.49 -2.04
N LEU A 49 -6.39 -0.42 -3.35
CA LEU A 49 -5.33 0.32 -4.03
C LEU A 49 -5.41 1.81 -3.73
N ALA A 50 -6.61 2.39 -3.67
CA ALA A 50 -6.81 3.79 -3.32
C ALA A 50 -6.21 4.12 -1.95
N GLY A 51 -6.42 3.26 -0.97
CA GLY A 51 -5.87 3.44 0.37
C GLY A 51 -4.34 3.36 0.41
N PHE A 52 -3.74 2.55 -0.45
CA PHE A 52 -2.29 2.32 -0.47
C PHE A 52 -1.53 3.17 -1.49
N LEU A 53 -2.20 3.83 -2.44
CA LEU A 53 -1.51 4.67 -3.43
C LEU A 53 -0.62 5.74 -2.79
N PRO A 54 -1.06 6.49 -1.77
CA PRO A 54 -0.17 7.45 -1.12
C PRO A 54 1.10 6.81 -0.54
N THR A 55 0.97 5.63 0.05
CA THR A 55 2.10 4.86 0.57
C THR A 55 3.06 4.44 -0.54
N LEU A 56 2.52 3.85 -1.61
CA LEU A 56 3.32 3.38 -2.73
C LEU A 56 4.03 4.55 -3.42
N ALA A 57 3.34 5.68 -3.59
CA ALA A 57 3.92 6.87 -4.19
C ALA A 57 5.06 7.43 -3.35
N ASP A 58 4.88 7.49 -2.04
CA ASP A 58 5.90 8.00 -1.12
C ASP A 58 7.11 7.07 -1.08
N LEU A 59 6.91 5.77 -0.93
CA LEU A 59 8.00 4.79 -0.90
C LEU A 59 8.74 4.70 -2.24
N ALA A 60 8.05 4.91 -3.36
CA ALA A 60 8.68 4.89 -4.68
C ALA A 60 9.59 6.09 -4.93
N THR A 61 9.31 7.22 -4.31
CA THR A 61 10.02 8.48 -4.60
C THR A 61 11.04 8.87 -3.56
N SER A 62 10.82 8.57 -2.28
CA SER A 62 11.63 9.14 -1.21
C SER A 62 12.52 8.14 -0.48
N GLY A 63 12.40 6.86 -0.73
CA GLY A 63 13.16 5.85 0.01
C GLY A 63 12.90 5.94 1.53
N HIS A 64 12.66 4.82 2.18
CA HIS A 64 12.32 4.80 3.60
C HIS A 64 12.87 3.54 4.24
N GLU A 65 13.45 3.65 5.43
CA GLU A 65 13.85 2.52 6.25
C GLU A 65 12.93 2.41 7.46
N GLY A 66 12.60 1.18 7.83
CA GLY A 66 11.72 0.91 8.95
C GLY A 66 10.24 0.98 8.57
N LEU A 67 9.39 0.90 9.57
CA LEU A 67 7.95 0.86 9.37
C LEU A 67 7.42 2.18 8.83
N HIS A 68 6.74 2.12 7.70
CA HIS A 68 6.12 3.26 7.04
C HIS A 68 4.60 3.25 7.18
N THR A 69 3.96 2.12 6.88
CA THR A 69 2.50 2.03 6.82
C THR A 69 2.01 0.80 7.56
N LEU A 70 0.97 0.99 8.36
CA LEU A 70 0.31 -0.09 9.09
C LEU A 70 -1.13 -0.23 8.59
N TYR A 71 -1.48 -1.42 8.13
CA TYR A 71 -2.85 -1.77 7.77
C TYR A 71 -3.44 -2.69 8.83
N VAL A 72 -4.58 -2.29 9.38
CA VAL A 72 -5.27 -3.06 10.42
C VAL A 72 -6.54 -3.66 9.85
N SER A 73 -6.69 -4.98 9.98
CA SER A 73 -7.87 -5.71 9.54
C SER A 73 -8.37 -6.61 10.68
N PRO A 74 -9.69 -6.72 10.89
CA PRO A 74 -10.23 -7.56 11.94
C PRO A 74 -10.16 -9.06 11.64
N LEU A 75 -9.95 -9.46 10.37
CA LEU A 75 -9.98 -10.86 9.95
C LEU A 75 -8.64 -11.28 9.32
N LYS A 76 -8.12 -12.43 9.75
CA LYS A 76 -6.86 -13.00 9.22
C LYS A 76 -6.92 -13.22 7.70
N ALA A 77 -8.04 -13.75 7.20
CA ALA A 77 -8.20 -14.02 5.77
C ALA A 77 -8.09 -12.74 4.94
N LEU A 78 -8.66 -11.64 5.42
CA LEU A 78 -8.54 -10.34 4.76
C LEU A 78 -7.12 -9.81 4.78
N ALA A 79 -6.40 -9.98 5.88
CA ALA A 79 -5.00 -9.58 5.96
C ALA A 79 -4.14 -10.32 4.92
N ALA A 80 -4.35 -11.63 4.77
CA ALA A 80 -3.63 -12.42 3.78
C ALA A 80 -3.96 -11.99 2.34
N ASP A 81 -5.22 -11.70 2.05
CA ASP A 81 -5.66 -11.24 0.73
C ASP A 81 -5.07 -9.87 0.39
N ILE A 82 -5.09 -8.94 1.33
CA ILE A 82 -4.49 -7.62 1.17
C ILE A 82 -3.00 -7.73 0.87
N LYS A 83 -2.29 -8.56 1.62
CA LYS A 83 -0.87 -8.79 1.40
C LYS A 83 -0.60 -9.25 -0.03
N ARG A 84 -1.34 -10.27 -0.51
CA ARG A 84 -1.19 -10.76 -1.88
C ARG A 84 -1.52 -9.70 -2.92
N ASN A 85 -2.60 -8.95 -2.71
CA ASN A 85 -3.05 -7.92 -3.64
C ASN A 85 -2.07 -6.75 -3.74
N LEU A 86 -1.25 -6.52 -2.72
CA LEU A 86 -0.20 -5.51 -2.74
C LEU A 86 1.13 -6.04 -3.27
N GLN A 87 1.46 -7.29 -2.99
CA GLN A 87 2.71 -7.89 -3.45
C GLN A 87 2.80 -7.93 -4.98
N THR A 88 1.69 -8.20 -5.66
CA THR A 88 1.67 -8.24 -7.12
C THR A 88 2.05 -6.91 -7.75
N PRO A 89 1.39 -5.78 -7.46
CA PRO A 89 1.81 -4.51 -8.04
C PRO A 89 3.22 -4.09 -7.62
N VAL A 90 3.61 -4.33 -6.39
CA VAL A 90 4.96 -4.01 -5.92
C VAL A 90 6.02 -4.78 -6.71
N ALA A 91 5.80 -6.08 -6.93
CA ALA A 91 6.71 -6.90 -7.73
C ALA A 91 6.72 -6.49 -9.21
N GLU A 92 5.55 -6.21 -9.78
CA GLU A 92 5.43 -5.80 -11.18
C GLU A 92 6.08 -4.44 -11.45
N MET A 93 6.02 -3.53 -10.48
CA MET A 93 6.69 -2.23 -10.56
C MET A 93 8.17 -2.28 -10.19
N GLY A 94 8.64 -3.40 -9.63
CA GLY A 94 10.03 -3.53 -9.18
C GLY A 94 10.37 -2.64 -7.99
N LEU A 95 9.41 -2.33 -7.14
CA LEU A 95 9.64 -1.47 -5.97
C LEU A 95 10.33 -2.26 -4.84
N PRO A 96 11.34 -1.70 -4.16
CA PRO A 96 12.02 -2.35 -3.05
C PRO A 96 11.24 -2.22 -1.74
N ILE A 97 9.98 -2.66 -1.74
CA ILE A 97 9.08 -2.55 -0.60
C ILE A 97 8.87 -3.94 0.01
N ARG A 98 9.05 -4.04 1.32
CA ARG A 98 8.78 -5.26 2.08
C ARG A 98 7.37 -5.18 2.67
N ILE A 99 6.54 -6.16 2.33
CA ILE A 99 5.17 -6.28 2.81
C ILE A 99 5.08 -7.55 3.65
N GLU A 100 4.68 -7.42 4.90
CA GLU A 100 4.53 -8.56 5.79
C GLU A 100 3.21 -8.47 6.55
N ASP A 101 2.70 -9.62 6.93
CA ASP A 101 1.54 -9.71 7.80
C ASP A 101 1.96 -10.10 9.22
N ARG A 102 1.11 -9.76 10.18
CA ARG A 102 1.26 -10.16 11.57
C ARG A 102 -0.11 -10.48 12.14
N THR A 103 -0.31 -11.76 12.47
CA THR A 103 -1.56 -12.27 13.02
C THR A 103 -1.27 -13.05 14.30
N GLY A 104 -2.31 -13.57 14.94
CA GLY A 104 -2.13 -14.47 16.08
C GLY A 104 -1.35 -15.74 15.73
N ASP A 105 -1.34 -16.15 14.45
CA ASP A 105 -0.65 -17.35 14.00
C ASP A 105 0.82 -17.10 13.61
N THR A 106 1.25 -15.86 13.57
CA THR A 106 2.65 -15.54 13.27
C THR A 106 3.55 -16.06 14.39
N SER A 107 4.65 -16.74 14.02
CA SER A 107 5.57 -17.32 15.01
C SER A 107 6.21 -16.25 15.89
N ALA A 108 6.58 -16.65 17.12
CA ALA A 108 7.27 -15.75 18.04
C ALA A 108 8.62 -15.28 17.48
N HIS A 109 9.31 -16.14 16.74
CA HIS A 109 10.56 -15.80 16.07
C HIS A 109 10.35 -14.70 15.03
N THR A 110 9.35 -14.85 14.17
CA THR A 110 9.01 -13.84 13.15
C THR A 110 8.57 -12.54 13.80
N LYS A 111 7.75 -12.59 14.85
CA LYS A 111 7.32 -11.38 15.56
C LYS A 111 8.50 -10.61 16.16
N ARG A 112 9.50 -11.32 16.71
CA ARG A 112 10.71 -10.68 17.24
C ARG A 112 11.53 -10.04 16.15
N ARG A 113 11.71 -10.71 15.01
CA ARG A 113 12.41 -10.16 13.87
C ARG A 113 11.69 -8.91 13.33
N GLN A 114 10.37 -8.94 13.20
CA GLN A 114 9.59 -7.79 12.74
C GLN A 114 9.74 -6.58 13.65
N ARG A 115 9.92 -6.81 14.95
CA ARG A 115 10.14 -5.74 15.91
C ARG A 115 11.52 -5.12 15.79
N ALA A 116 12.54 -5.95 15.53
CA ALA A 116 13.94 -5.52 15.40
C ALA A 116 14.26 -4.98 14.00
N ASP A 117 13.67 -5.58 12.96
CA ASP A 117 13.86 -5.23 11.55
C ASP A 117 12.48 -5.24 10.85
N PRO A 118 11.70 -4.17 11.00
CA PRO A 118 10.34 -4.13 10.48
C PRO A 118 10.28 -4.00 8.96
N PRO A 119 9.19 -4.52 8.34
CA PRO A 119 8.88 -4.21 6.94
C PRO A 119 8.44 -2.74 6.81
N HIS A 120 8.23 -2.30 5.58
CA HIS A 120 7.69 -0.97 5.32
C HIS A 120 6.19 -0.93 5.57
#